data_e9f85170c56b8c7e1b21070213dd8cd8
#
_entry.id   e9f85170c56b8c7e1b21070213dd8cd8
#
_cell.length_a   1.000
_cell.length_b   1.000
_cell.length_c   1.000
_cell.angle_alpha   90.00
_cell.angle_beta   90.00
_cell.angle_gamma   90.00
#
_symmetry.space_group_name_H-M   'P 1'
#
loop_
_entity.id
_entity.type
_entity.pdbx_description
1 polymer ?
#
loop_
_entity_poly.entity_id
_entity_poly.type
_entity_poly.pdbx_seq_one_letter_code
_entity_poly.pdbx_strand_id
1 'polypeptide(L)'
;MLFRSIEFYGQSLTTQPQRLEKDPLLCAAFVAGALEAIRFTMTNFDEALAIFLKANSEVAISSTGKDYARIGLGLTNITNLVPEVKNHGFGYADPQKVETMTDLVMKYAAGDGATRPDAGALFTNRFVGNVVLAADELATAEKSAAPFRKYVN
;
A
#
# COMPACT_ATOMS: atom_id res chain seq x y z
N MET A 1 -24.06 -2.97 -10.65
CA MET A 1 -24.26 -3.47 -9.28
C MET A 1 -22.88 -3.46 -8.58
N LEU A 2 -22.59 -2.49 -8.00
CA LEU A 2 -22.33 -1.97 -6.66
C LEU A 2 -21.27 -2.72 -5.80
N PHE A 3 -20.11 -3.10 -6.42
CA PHE A 3 -18.88 -3.36 -5.61
C PHE A 3 -18.01 -2.11 -5.48
N ARG A 4 -18.52 -0.93 -5.79
CA ARG A 4 -17.78 0.35 -5.76
C ARG A 4 -17.68 1.03 -4.39
N SER A 5 -18.20 0.43 -3.32
CA SER A 5 -18.36 1.13 -2.04
C SER A 5 -17.66 0.48 -0.85
N ILE A 6 -16.87 -0.56 -1.05
CA ILE A 6 -16.09 -1.16 0.04
C ILE A 6 -14.63 -0.81 -0.19
N GLU A 7 -14.13 0.16 0.56
CA GLU A 7 -12.72 0.51 0.57
C GLU A 7 -12.00 -0.33 1.62
N PHE A 8 -11.14 -1.25 1.17
CA PHE A 8 -10.26 -2.02 2.04
C PHE A 8 -8.82 -1.55 1.88
N TYR A 9 -8.07 -1.54 2.99
CA TYR A 9 -6.63 -1.55 2.90
C TYR A 9 -6.19 -2.90 2.30
N GLY A 10 -5.31 -2.83 1.31
CA GLY A 10 -4.81 -4.01 0.62
C GLY A 10 -3.66 -4.66 1.38
N GLN A 11 -2.45 -4.44 0.90
CA GLN A 11 -1.26 -5.00 1.53
C GLN A 11 -0.87 -4.21 2.78
N SER A 12 -0.43 -4.92 3.82
CA SER A 12 0.05 -4.32 5.06
C SER A 12 1.34 -4.98 5.52
N LEU A 13 2.18 -4.21 6.20
CA LEU A 13 3.31 -4.76 6.94
C LEU A 13 2.80 -5.28 8.27
N THR A 14 3.08 -6.55 8.56
CA THR A 14 2.62 -7.19 9.79
C THR A 14 3.79 -7.69 10.62
N THR A 15 3.65 -7.62 11.95
CA THR A 15 4.61 -8.17 12.88
C THR A 15 3.92 -8.61 14.17
N GLN A 16 4.63 -9.33 15.02
CA GLN A 16 4.13 -9.68 16.34
C GLN A 16 4.15 -8.47 17.28
N PRO A 17 3.13 -8.28 18.15
CA PRO A 17 3.11 -7.18 19.12
C PRO A 17 4.37 -7.08 19.97
N GLN A 18 4.91 -8.22 20.40
CA GLN A 18 6.15 -8.27 21.21
C GLN A 18 7.36 -7.67 20.48
N ARG A 19 7.40 -7.73 19.15
CA ARG A 19 8.48 -7.12 18.35
C ARG A 19 8.38 -5.59 18.37
N LEU A 20 7.17 -5.04 18.35
CA LEU A 20 6.95 -3.60 18.44
C LEU A 20 7.46 -3.00 19.76
N GLU A 21 7.41 -3.78 20.83
CA GLU A 21 7.87 -3.38 22.15
C GLU A 21 9.38 -3.58 22.33
N LYS A 22 9.91 -4.73 21.88
CA LYS A 22 11.33 -5.09 22.08
C LYS A 22 12.26 -4.36 21.15
N ASP A 23 11.86 -4.21 19.87
CA ASP A 23 12.73 -3.68 18.81
C ASP A 23 12.06 -2.54 18.04
N PRO A 24 11.55 -1.47 18.68
CA PRO A 24 10.80 -0.41 18.01
C PRO A 24 11.64 0.34 16.97
N LEU A 25 12.96 0.47 17.17
CA LEU A 25 13.85 1.12 16.21
C LEU A 25 14.01 0.28 14.94
N LEU A 26 14.09 -1.03 15.05
CA LEU A 26 14.11 -1.92 13.89
C LEU A 26 12.79 -1.84 13.11
N CYS A 27 11.66 -1.84 13.81
CA CYS A 27 10.35 -1.67 13.17
C CYS A 27 10.25 -0.34 12.44
N ALA A 28 10.69 0.76 13.06
CA ALA A 28 10.70 2.09 12.45
C ALA A 28 11.59 2.13 11.19
N ALA A 29 12.80 1.58 11.26
CA ALA A 29 13.73 1.55 10.14
C ALA A 29 13.18 0.71 8.97
N PHE A 30 12.58 -0.45 9.26
CA PHE A 30 11.98 -1.30 8.24
C PHE A 30 10.80 -0.62 7.55
N VAL A 31 9.89 -0.02 8.34
CA VAL A 31 8.74 0.73 7.79
C VAL A 31 9.23 1.90 6.95
N ALA A 32 10.16 2.70 7.44
CA ALA A 32 10.71 3.83 6.69
C ALA A 32 11.32 3.38 5.36
N GLY A 33 12.12 2.31 5.35
CA GLY A 33 12.70 1.76 4.12
C GLY A 33 11.63 1.28 3.13
N ALA A 34 10.58 0.61 3.60
CA ALA A 34 9.48 0.17 2.76
C ALA A 34 8.70 1.35 2.16
N LEU A 35 8.44 2.39 2.96
CA LEU A 35 7.71 3.58 2.50
C LEU A 35 8.54 4.41 1.51
N GLU A 36 9.86 4.51 1.71
CA GLU A 36 10.78 5.15 0.75
C GLU A 36 10.85 4.35 -0.57
N ALA A 37 10.80 3.02 -0.51
CA ALA A 37 10.70 2.21 -1.72
C ALA A 37 9.41 2.48 -2.50
N ILE A 38 8.27 2.63 -1.81
CA ILE A 38 7.00 3.03 -2.44
C ILE A 38 7.13 4.42 -3.07
N ARG A 39 7.65 5.41 -2.34
CA ARG A 39 7.91 6.75 -2.89
C ARG A 39 8.78 6.70 -4.13
N PHE A 40 9.87 5.92 -4.10
CA PHE A 40 10.75 5.74 -5.26
C PHE A 40 9.99 5.16 -6.47
N THR A 41 9.15 4.13 -6.29
CA THR A 41 8.39 3.56 -7.41
C THR A 41 7.40 4.54 -8.04
N MET A 42 6.88 5.48 -7.26
CA MET A 42 5.93 6.48 -7.74
C MET A 42 6.61 7.63 -8.47
N THR A 43 7.81 8.01 -8.03
CA THR A 43 8.56 9.14 -8.58
C THR A 43 9.52 8.73 -9.71
N ASN A 44 9.95 7.46 -9.75
CA ASN A 44 10.92 6.91 -10.72
C ASN A 44 10.38 5.63 -11.36
N PHE A 45 9.18 5.69 -11.94
CA PHE A 45 8.42 4.54 -12.40
C PHE A 45 9.20 3.60 -13.34
N ASP A 46 9.84 4.14 -14.39
CA ASP A 46 10.53 3.31 -15.36
C ASP A 46 11.81 2.68 -14.80
N GLU A 47 12.51 3.37 -13.90
CA GLU A 47 13.68 2.81 -13.20
C GLU A 47 13.26 1.72 -12.20
N ALA A 48 12.21 1.95 -11.44
CA ALA A 48 11.65 0.93 -10.53
C ALA A 48 11.21 -0.32 -11.29
N LEU A 49 10.55 -0.16 -12.45
CA LEU A 49 10.20 -1.27 -13.32
C LEU A 49 11.43 -2.01 -13.84
N ALA A 50 12.47 -1.30 -14.24
CA ALA A 50 13.72 -1.91 -14.71
C ALA A 50 14.40 -2.73 -13.60
N ILE A 51 14.45 -2.20 -12.36
CA ILE A 51 14.96 -2.91 -11.19
C ILE A 51 14.15 -4.17 -10.93
N PHE A 52 12.80 -4.08 -10.95
CA PHE A 52 11.92 -5.23 -10.77
C PHE A 52 12.17 -6.32 -11.82
N LEU A 53 12.23 -5.96 -13.10
CA LEU A 53 12.46 -6.91 -14.20
C LEU A 53 13.86 -7.54 -14.14
N LYS A 54 14.87 -6.80 -13.68
CA LYS A 54 16.22 -7.33 -13.46
C LYS A 54 16.24 -8.37 -12.32
N ALA A 55 15.50 -8.11 -11.24
CA ALA A 55 15.40 -9.02 -10.10
C ALA A 55 14.53 -10.26 -10.39
N ASN A 56 13.60 -10.15 -11.36
CA ASN A 56 12.65 -11.20 -11.73
C ASN A 56 12.80 -11.52 -13.23
N SER A 57 13.92 -12.14 -13.57
CA SER A 57 14.30 -12.38 -14.96
C SER A 57 13.30 -13.25 -15.73
N GLU A 58 12.60 -14.16 -15.06
CA GLU A 58 11.53 -14.99 -15.61
C GLU A 58 10.35 -14.15 -16.13
N VAL A 59 10.02 -13.06 -15.45
CA VAL A 59 8.98 -12.09 -15.89
C VAL A 59 9.47 -11.32 -17.12
N ALA A 60 10.76 -11.05 -17.19
CA ALA A 60 11.37 -10.28 -18.28
C ALA A 60 11.55 -11.07 -19.61
N ILE A 61 11.35 -12.39 -19.60
CA ILE A 61 11.55 -13.26 -20.78
C ILE A 61 10.56 -12.91 -21.91
N SER A 62 9.30 -12.59 -21.59
CA SER A 62 8.26 -12.31 -22.57
C SER A 62 7.83 -10.84 -22.57
N SER A 63 7.38 -10.34 -23.74
CA SER A 63 6.74 -9.02 -23.81
C SER A 63 5.50 -8.93 -22.92
N THR A 64 4.68 -9.98 -22.91
CA THR A 64 3.48 -10.07 -22.07
C THR A 64 3.81 -9.98 -20.58
N GLY A 65 4.89 -10.64 -20.12
CA GLY A 65 5.35 -10.54 -18.73
C GLY A 65 5.77 -9.11 -18.36
N LYS A 66 6.51 -8.43 -19.24
CA LYS A 66 6.90 -7.03 -19.05
C LYS A 66 5.70 -6.10 -19.01
N ASP A 67 4.71 -6.31 -19.88
CA ASP A 67 3.48 -5.50 -19.91
C ASP A 67 2.67 -5.69 -18.62
N TYR A 68 2.52 -6.92 -18.14
CA TYR A 68 1.85 -7.20 -16.88
C TYR A 68 2.59 -6.60 -15.68
N ALA A 69 3.92 -6.67 -15.64
CA ALA A 69 4.70 -6.03 -14.59
C ALA A 69 4.51 -4.51 -14.61
N ARG A 70 4.52 -3.90 -15.80
CA ARG A 70 4.29 -2.46 -15.97
C ARG A 70 2.88 -2.05 -15.50
N ILE A 71 1.86 -2.81 -15.91
CA ILE A 71 0.47 -2.55 -15.50
C ILE A 71 0.32 -2.74 -13.99
N GLY A 72 0.85 -3.83 -13.45
CA GLY A 72 0.78 -4.13 -12.01
C GLY A 72 1.42 -3.03 -11.16
N LEU A 73 2.62 -2.56 -11.52
CA LEU A 73 3.28 -1.46 -10.84
C LEU A 73 2.46 -0.16 -10.94
N GLY A 74 1.89 0.13 -12.12
CA GLY A 74 1.02 1.29 -12.33
C GLY A 74 -0.25 1.25 -11.47
N LEU A 75 -0.89 0.09 -11.36
CA LEU A 75 -2.05 -0.11 -10.49
C LEU A 75 -1.69 0.05 -9.01
N THR A 76 -0.56 -0.50 -8.58
CA THR A 76 -0.05 -0.31 -7.22
C THR A 76 0.17 1.17 -6.92
N ASN A 77 0.75 1.94 -7.84
CA ASN A 77 0.94 3.37 -7.65
C ASN A 77 -0.41 4.12 -7.54
N ILE A 78 -1.43 3.75 -8.32
CA ILE A 78 -2.77 4.34 -8.20
C ILE A 78 -3.36 4.11 -6.81
N THR A 79 -3.21 2.91 -6.24
CA THR A 79 -3.75 2.59 -4.91
C THR A 79 -3.06 3.36 -3.78
N ASN A 80 -1.87 3.90 -4.03
CA ASN A 80 -1.15 4.78 -3.10
C ASN A 80 -1.42 6.27 -3.31
N LEU A 81 -2.16 6.68 -4.37
CA LEU A 81 -2.54 8.08 -4.64
C LEU A 81 -3.91 8.41 -4.04
N VAL A 82 -4.07 8.14 -2.77
CA VAL A 82 -5.31 8.39 -2.02
C VAL A 82 -5.19 9.65 -1.14
N PRO A 83 -6.32 10.27 -0.76
CA PRO A 83 -6.31 11.50 0.06
C PRO A 83 -5.51 11.35 1.37
N GLU A 84 -5.56 10.19 1.99
CA GLU A 84 -4.84 9.90 3.24
C GLU A 84 -3.33 10.06 3.07
N VAL A 85 -2.77 9.63 1.94
CA VAL A 85 -1.33 9.79 1.66
C VAL A 85 -0.95 11.26 1.53
N LYS A 86 -1.81 12.08 0.92
CA LYS A 86 -1.60 13.53 0.81
C LYS A 86 -1.63 14.23 2.17
N ASN A 87 -2.47 13.77 3.09
CA ASN A 87 -2.70 14.42 4.38
C ASN A 87 -1.79 13.89 5.50
N HIS A 88 -1.43 12.62 5.46
CA HIS A 88 -0.77 11.91 6.57
C HIS A 88 0.51 11.18 6.17
N GLY A 89 0.88 11.18 4.87
CA GLY A 89 2.01 10.41 4.35
C GLY A 89 1.68 8.94 4.09
N PHE A 90 2.67 8.23 3.56
CA PHE A 90 2.51 6.82 3.21
C PHE A 90 2.32 5.93 4.44
N GLY A 91 1.50 4.89 4.27
CA GLY A 91 1.28 3.85 5.27
C GLY A 91 0.28 4.23 6.37
N TYR A 92 -0.29 5.43 6.34
CA TYR A 92 -1.29 5.82 7.31
C TYR A 92 -2.56 4.98 7.18
N ALA A 93 -3.00 4.44 8.30
CA ALA A 93 -4.27 3.73 8.42
C ALA A 93 -5.28 4.60 9.17
N ASP A 94 -6.40 4.94 8.51
CA ASP A 94 -7.50 5.67 9.11
C ASP A 94 -8.23 4.76 10.13
N PRO A 95 -8.32 5.15 11.41
CA PRO A 95 -8.99 4.35 12.43
C PRO A 95 -10.43 3.98 12.07
N GLN A 96 -11.18 4.92 11.47
CA GLN A 96 -12.58 4.68 11.11
C GLN A 96 -12.71 3.66 9.97
N LYS A 97 -11.78 3.68 9.01
CA LYS A 97 -11.72 2.65 7.95
C LYS A 97 -11.38 1.28 8.52
N VAL A 98 -10.41 1.19 9.44
CA VAL A 98 -10.05 -0.08 10.09
C VAL A 98 -11.25 -0.64 10.87
N GLU A 99 -11.98 0.19 11.58
CA GLU A 99 -13.21 -0.18 12.29
C GLU A 99 -14.25 -0.77 11.32
N THR A 100 -14.54 -0.06 10.25
CA THR A 100 -15.47 -0.50 9.21
C THR A 100 -15.04 -1.81 8.56
N MET A 101 -13.75 -1.96 8.25
CA MET A 101 -13.19 -3.20 7.70
C MET A 101 -13.34 -4.36 8.69
N THR A 102 -13.08 -4.13 9.97
CA THR A 102 -13.24 -5.12 11.01
C THR A 102 -14.68 -5.62 11.07
N ASP A 103 -15.66 -4.71 11.04
CA ASP A 103 -17.08 -5.06 11.03
C ASP A 103 -17.48 -5.86 9.80
N LEU A 104 -16.98 -5.49 8.62
CA LEU A 104 -17.24 -6.23 7.39
C LEU A 104 -16.64 -7.64 7.41
N VAL A 105 -15.40 -7.78 7.90
CA VAL A 105 -14.77 -9.10 8.07
C VAL A 105 -15.56 -9.95 9.04
N MET A 106 -15.97 -9.40 10.17
CA MET A 106 -16.79 -10.13 11.15
C MET A 106 -18.13 -10.58 10.57
N LYS A 107 -18.76 -9.72 9.78
CA LYS A 107 -20.08 -9.99 9.21
C LYS A 107 -20.06 -11.02 8.08
N TYR A 108 -19.02 -11.01 7.23
CA TYR A 108 -19.04 -11.76 5.98
C TYR A 108 -17.96 -12.83 5.83
N ALA A 109 -16.91 -12.79 6.64
CA ALA A 109 -15.76 -13.69 6.49
C ALA A 109 -15.38 -14.42 7.78
N ALA A 110 -15.74 -13.92 8.96
CA ALA A 110 -15.47 -14.61 10.22
C ALA A 110 -16.37 -15.82 10.36
N GLY A 111 -15.81 -16.91 10.88
CA GLY A 111 -16.58 -18.13 11.17
C GLY A 111 -17.52 -17.95 12.36
N ASP A 112 -18.47 -18.89 12.50
CA ASP A 112 -19.43 -18.92 13.61
C ASP A 112 -18.69 -18.93 14.96
N GLY A 113 -19.12 -18.07 15.87
CA GLY A 113 -18.52 -17.97 17.21
C GLY A 113 -17.23 -17.14 17.28
N ALA A 114 -16.79 -16.52 16.18
CA ALA A 114 -15.63 -15.63 16.19
C ALA A 114 -15.88 -14.40 17.07
N THR A 115 -14.90 -14.08 17.92
CA THR A 115 -14.96 -12.86 18.74
C THR A 115 -14.38 -11.69 17.93
N ARG A 116 -15.13 -10.59 17.88
CA ARG A 116 -14.67 -9.35 17.24
C ARG A 116 -13.45 -8.79 17.98
N PRO A 117 -12.33 -8.58 17.30
CA PRO A 117 -11.17 -7.94 17.92
C PRO A 117 -11.41 -6.44 18.12
N ASP A 118 -10.64 -5.84 19.02
CA ASP A 118 -10.51 -4.38 19.08
C ASP A 118 -9.78 -3.88 17.83
N ALA A 119 -10.46 -3.11 16.99
CA ALA A 119 -9.90 -2.59 15.76
C ALA A 119 -8.67 -1.71 16.02
N GLY A 120 -8.64 -0.95 17.12
CA GLY A 120 -7.51 -0.13 17.51
C GLY A 120 -6.25 -0.93 17.85
N ALA A 121 -6.41 -2.20 18.25
CA ALA A 121 -5.29 -3.10 18.54
C ALA A 121 -4.73 -3.80 17.29
N LEU A 122 -5.43 -3.72 16.14
CA LEU A 122 -5.01 -4.40 14.90
C LEU A 122 -3.92 -3.66 14.13
N PHE A 123 -3.74 -2.36 14.37
CA PHE A 123 -2.81 -1.54 13.60
C PHE A 123 -2.14 -0.48 14.47
N THR A 124 -1.11 0.15 13.94
CA THR A 124 -0.46 1.31 14.56
C THR A 124 0.09 2.28 13.51
N ASN A 125 -0.16 3.57 13.71
CA ASN A 125 0.42 4.66 12.92
C ASN A 125 1.73 5.19 13.53
N ARG A 126 2.29 4.50 14.53
CA ARG A 126 3.47 4.97 15.29
C ARG A 126 4.71 5.21 14.41
N PHE A 127 4.85 4.48 13.31
CA PHE A 127 6.04 4.48 12.47
C PHE A 127 5.83 5.13 11.09
N VAL A 128 4.68 5.77 10.87
CA VAL A 128 4.31 6.37 9.57
C VAL A 128 4.24 7.90 9.69
N GLY A 129 4.06 8.58 8.54
CA GLY A 129 3.95 10.05 8.49
C GLY A 129 5.27 10.76 8.20
N ASN A 130 6.41 10.06 8.21
CA ASN A 130 7.72 10.65 7.92
C ASN A 130 8.07 10.64 6.42
N VAL A 131 7.41 9.80 5.63
CA VAL A 131 7.61 9.70 4.18
C VAL A 131 6.39 10.29 3.48
N VAL A 132 6.59 11.43 2.84
CA VAL A 132 5.56 12.19 2.12
C VAL A 132 6.06 12.53 0.73
N LEU A 133 5.14 12.79 -0.20
CA LEU A 133 5.49 13.33 -1.52
C LEU A 133 5.52 14.86 -1.44
N ALA A 134 6.61 15.46 -1.93
CA ALA A 134 6.63 16.89 -2.22
C ALA A 134 5.66 17.19 -3.38
N ALA A 135 5.29 18.45 -3.58
CA ALA A 135 4.28 18.83 -4.58
C ALA A 135 4.68 18.43 -6.03
N ASP A 136 5.95 18.56 -6.37
CA ASP A 136 6.51 18.16 -7.66
C ASP A 136 6.59 16.63 -7.83
N GLU A 137 6.91 15.90 -6.74
CA GLU A 137 6.87 14.45 -6.70
C GLU A 137 5.45 13.91 -6.85
N LEU A 138 4.48 14.54 -6.18
CA LEU A 138 3.06 14.20 -6.32
C LEU A 138 2.59 14.39 -7.77
N ALA A 139 2.94 15.51 -8.41
CA ALA A 139 2.61 15.76 -9.81
C ALA A 139 3.26 14.70 -10.74
N THR A 140 4.50 14.31 -10.46
CA THR A 140 5.21 13.25 -11.18
C THR A 140 4.52 11.90 -11.01
N ALA A 141 4.15 11.54 -9.79
CA ALA A 141 3.44 10.31 -9.48
C ALA A 141 2.05 10.25 -10.15
N GLU A 142 1.29 11.34 -10.11
CA GLU A 142 -0.02 11.45 -10.77
C GLU A 142 0.12 11.29 -12.29
N LYS A 143 1.13 11.92 -12.90
CA LYS A 143 1.42 11.82 -14.34
C LYS A 143 1.80 10.38 -14.73
N SER A 144 2.66 9.73 -13.97
CA SER A 144 3.09 8.34 -14.25
C SER A 144 1.96 7.33 -14.07
N ALA A 145 1.04 7.56 -13.14
CA ALA A 145 -0.11 6.70 -12.87
C ALA A 145 -1.27 6.89 -13.86
N ALA A 146 -1.40 8.05 -14.49
CA ALA A 146 -2.52 8.41 -15.37
C ALA A 146 -2.84 7.38 -16.46
N PRO A 147 -1.86 6.78 -17.19
CA PRO A 147 -2.15 5.79 -18.23
C PRO A 147 -2.82 4.51 -17.72
N PHE A 148 -2.71 4.22 -16.43
CA PHE A 148 -3.21 2.98 -15.84
C PHE A 148 -4.61 3.14 -15.24
N ARG A 149 -5.13 4.36 -15.10
CA ARG A 149 -6.49 4.61 -14.56
C ARG A 149 -7.59 3.90 -15.33
N LYS A 150 -7.40 3.66 -16.63
CA LYS A 150 -8.33 2.89 -17.48
C LYS A 150 -8.57 1.46 -17.03
N TYR A 151 -7.70 0.90 -16.19
CA TYR A 151 -7.83 -0.47 -15.68
C TYR A 151 -8.59 -0.55 -14.33
N VAL A 152 -8.90 0.59 -13.70
CA VAL A 152 -9.62 0.63 -12.41
C VAL A 152 -10.99 1.30 -12.48
N ASN A 153 -11.38 1.80 -13.67
CA ASN A 153 -12.69 2.42 -13.93
C ASN A 153 -13.66 1.45 -14.60
#